data_0fccc9d88eaac8b3420f2c0b85effafd
#
_entry.id   0fccc9d88eaac8b3420f2c0b85effafd
#
_cell.length_a   1.000
_cell.length_b   1.000
_cell.length_c   1.000
_cell.angle_alpha   90.00
_cell.angle_beta   90.00
_cell.angle_gamma   90.00
#
_symmetry.space_group_name_H-M   'P 1'
#
loop_
_entity.id
_entity.type
_entity.pdbx_description
1 polymer ?
#
loop_
_entity_poly.entity_id
_entity_poly.type
_entity_poly.pdbx_seq_one_letter_code
_entity_poly.pdbx_strand_id
1 'polypeptide(L)'
;MESRIASAAFILVVATYIFLGGMGVTDRDNPAPRDAAYNLLARGLLSGHLYLDKAAPAALTGLKDPLDPEANRIAREDPRYRLHDLSYRKGRLYLYFGAAPAVLVFIPWHLLTGGWLPHWGAVVLLCAAGLAANVVLVRSVRSRIFPKSPGWVLGALVLLLGLGSYAPLLAARADMWEVPVAFNYFAVSMALWFFWKAVTQPEKAVRYIAFASCAFGAAFLSRPTVLVNAAILLLLLAPRGVRGRPSAWAAAVFPLAFCGAAAGLYNVLRFGGPFDFGESSQLAGVYVAHLHMFDGSYVWTNLRLYLVQGVDWSWVFPFAHEPAFWRLEGSLPVNHGGIEHVAGALVSAPILWAALAVPFFIRLRRPDRSFLLLSVAAGWVALSSLLLFAFFFGTSSRYQFEFVPGLALLASFGVLA
;
A
#
# COMPACT_ATOMS: atom_id res chain seq x y z
N MET A 1 -32.65 -2.17 6.88
CA MET A 1 -32.15 -0.87 7.40
C MET A 1 -30.64 -0.89 7.50
N GLU A 2 -30.02 -1.89 8.12
CA GLU A 2 -28.57 -2.06 8.28
C GLU A 2 -27.78 -1.98 6.96
N SER A 3 -28.14 -2.75 5.95
CA SER A 3 -27.47 -2.74 4.66
C SER A 3 -27.55 -1.38 3.95
N ARG A 4 -28.66 -0.66 4.12
CA ARG A 4 -28.84 0.69 3.53
C ARG A 4 -27.90 1.71 4.15
N ILE A 5 -27.73 1.68 5.48
CA ILE A 5 -26.79 2.59 6.19
C ILE A 5 -25.35 2.30 5.78
N ALA A 6 -24.96 1.02 5.76
CA ALA A 6 -23.61 0.63 5.34
C ALA A 6 -23.33 0.97 3.86
N SER A 7 -24.33 0.76 2.96
CA SER A 7 -24.20 1.15 1.55
C SER A 7 -24.11 2.66 1.38
N ALA A 8 -24.91 3.44 2.11
CA ALA A 8 -24.83 4.90 2.07
C ALA A 8 -23.47 5.41 2.56
N ALA A 9 -22.94 4.86 3.66
CA ALA A 9 -21.61 5.18 4.17
C ALA A 9 -20.51 4.80 3.13
N PHE A 10 -20.62 3.64 2.49
CA PHE A 10 -19.68 3.22 1.45
C PHE A 10 -19.69 4.16 0.25
N ILE A 11 -20.89 4.52 -0.23
CA ILE A 11 -21.05 5.46 -1.35
C ILE A 11 -20.45 6.83 -0.99
N LEU A 12 -20.71 7.32 0.22
CA LEU A 12 -20.14 8.58 0.71
C LEU A 12 -18.62 8.56 0.71
N VAL A 13 -18.00 7.47 1.23
CA VAL A 13 -16.54 7.32 1.26
C VAL A 13 -15.97 7.27 -0.17
N VAL A 14 -16.57 6.47 -1.06
CA VAL A 14 -16.09 6.38 -2.46
C VAL A 14 -16.28 7.72 -3.18
N ALA A 15 -17.38 8.43 -2.96
CA ALA A 15 -17.57 9.77 -3.49
C ALA A 15 -16.51 10.76 -2.97
N THR A 16 -16.11 10.65 -1.70
CA THR A 16 -15.00 11.43 -1.13
C THR A 16 -13.68 11.11 -1.84
N TYR A 17 -13.38 9.83 -2.11
CA TYR A 17 -12.17 9.44 -2.85
C TYR A 17 -12.17 10.00 -4.28
N ILE A 18 -13.31 9.91 -4.99
CA ILE A 18 -13.47 10.45 -6.35
C ILE A 18 -13.29 11.97 -6.34
N PHE A 19 -13.91 12.66 -5.37
CA PHE A 19 -13.78 14.11 -5.23
C PHE A 19 -12.33 14.53 -5.00
N LEU A 20 -11.64 13.90 -4.03
CA LEU A 20 -10.25 14.22 -3.71
C LEU A 20 -9.30 13.87 -4.86
N GLY A 21 -9.47 12.70 -5.49
CA GLY A 21 -8.65 12.28 -6.63
C GLY A 21 -8.88 13.13 -7.87
N GLY A 22 -10.13 13.50 -8.14
CA GLY A 22 -10.48 14.33 -9.30
C GLY A 22 -10.12 15.81 -9.15
N MET A 23 -10.05 16.33 -7.91
CA MET A 23 -9.58 17.70 -7.65
C MET A 23 -8.06 17.83 -7.61
N GLY A 24 -7.34 16.74 -7.46
CA GLY A 24 -5.92 16.51 -7.48
C GLY A 24 -5.01 17.68 -7.14
N VAL A 25 -4.49 17.71 -5.93
CA VAL A 25 -3.50 18.73 -5.55
C VAL A 25 -2.21 18.60 -6.37
N THR A 26 -1.93 17.39 -6.86
CA THR A 26 -0.71 17.05 -7.62
C THR A 26 -0.93 16.99 -9.13
N ASP A 27 -2.20 16.93 -9.57
CA ASP A 27 -2.55 16.70 -10.99
C ASP A 27 -2.55 17.96 -11.87
N ARG A 28 -2.25 19.14 -11.30
CA ARG A 28 -2.15 20.38 -12.11
C ARG A 28 -1.08 20.31 -13.20
N ASP A 29 -0.07 19.43 -12.99
CA ASP A 29 1.01 19.17 -13.94
C ASP A 29 0.93 17.77 -14.58
N ASN A 30 -0.20 17.06 -14.42
CA ASN A 30 -0.33 15.67 -14.88
C ASN A 30 -0.33 15.57 -16.40
N PRO A 31 0.40 14.60 -16.97
CA PRO A 31 0.31 14.29 -18.38
C PRO A 31 -1.11 13.82 -18.71
N ALA A 32 -1.47 13.88 -19.99
CA ALA A 32 -2.61 13.12 -20.47
C ALA A 32 -2.49 11.69 -19.92
N PRO A 33 -3.57 11.04 -19.48
CA PRO A 33 -3.50 9.70 -18.86
C PRO A 33 -2.65 8.72 -19.66
N ARG A 34 -2.63 8.84 -20.99
CA ARG A 34 -1.80 8.04 -21.90
C ARG A 34 -0.31 8.10 -21.57
N ASP A 35 0.19 9.22 -21.07
CA ASP A 35 1.61 9.49 -20.83
C ASP A 35 2.00 9.34 -19.36
N ALA A 36 1.06 8.90 -18.52
CA ALA A 36 1.31 8.56 -17.13
C ALA A 36 2.14 7.26 -17.01
N ALA A 37 3.03 7.16 -16.01
CA ALA A 37 4.06 6.14 -15.91
C ALA A 37 3.52 4.70 -16.03
N TYR A 38 2.42 4.36 -15.36
CA TYR A 38 1.83 3.01 -15.47
C TYR A 38 1.19 2.74 -16.83
N ASN A 39 0.66 3.75 -17.52
CA ASN A 39 0.17 3.59 -18.89
C ASN A 39 1.32 3.48 -19.90
N LEU A 40 2.42 4.20 -19.68
CA LEU A 40 3.65 4.01 -20.45
C LEU A 40 4.23 2.60 -20.28
N LEU A 41 4.20 2.05 -19.05
CA LEU A 41 4.59 0.67 -18.80
C LEU A 41 3.62 -0.32 -19.47
N ALA A 42 2.30 -0.10 -19.35
CA ALA A 42 1.30 -0.94 -20.00
C ALA A 42 1.49 -0.97 -21.54
N ARG A 43 1.74 0.17 -22.14
CA ARG A 43 2.04 0.28 -23.60
C ARG A 43 3.33 -0.48 -23.94
N GLY A 44 4.39 -0.31 -23.13
CA GLY A 44 5.63 -1.07 -23.29
C GLY A 44 5.39 -2.57 -23.29
N LEU A 45 4.66 -3.08 -22.28
CA LEU A 45 4.33 -4.49 -22.16
C LEU A 45 3.49 -5.01 -23.32
N LEU A 46 2.51 -4.24 -23.79
CA LEU A 46 1.69 -4.58 -24.97
C LEU A 46 2.51 -4.59 -26.27
N SER A 47 3.60 -3.81 -26.31
CA SER A 47 4.56 -3.77 -27.43
C SER A 47 5.72 -4.79 -27.29
N GLY A 48 5.68 -5.65 -26.27
CA GLY A 48 6.66 -6.73 -26.08
C GLY A 48 7.98 -6.30 -25.41
N HIS A 49 8.02 -5.14 -24.73
CA HIS A 49 9.21 -4.71 -24.00
C HIS A 49 8.90 -4.31 -22.54
N LEU A 50 9.93 -4.33 -21.67
CA LEU A 50 9.79 -4.15 -20.22
C LEU A 50 10.13 -2.72 -19.75
N TYR A 51 10.44 -1.80 -20.66
CA TYR A 51 10.70 -0.39 -20.40
C TYR A 51 9.49 0.46 -20.75
N LEU A 52 9.47 1.69 -20.25
CA LEU A 52 8.40 2.65 -20.53
C LEU A 52 8.40 2.98 -22.04
N ASP A 53 7.22 3.04 -22.64
CA ASP A 53 7.04 3.48 -24.02
C ASP A 53 7.23 5.00 -24.14
N LYS A 54 8.46 5.43 -23.83
CA LYS A 54 8.92 6.81 -23.81
C LYS A 54 10.41 6.86 -24.06
N ALA A 55 10.84 7.68 -25.02
CA ALA A 55 12.24 7.90 -25.29
C ALA A 55 12.89 8.73 -24.15
N ALA A 56 14.12 8.35 -23.75
CA ALA A 56 14.92 9.18 -22.89
C ALA A 56 15.35 10.45 -23.66
N PRO A 57 15.22 11.66 -23.06
CA PRO A 57 15.56 12.91 -23.74
C PRO A 57 17.07 13.03 -23.99
N ALA A 58 17.45 13.74 -25.06
CA ALA A 58 18.84 13.98 -25.40
C ALA A 58 19.62 14.68 -24.26
N ALA A 59 18.95 15.53 -23.50
CA ALA A 59 19.50 16.19 -22.32
C ALA A 59 19.97 15.20 -21.23
N LEU A 60 19.42 13.97 -21.19
CA LEU A 60 19.83 12.91 -20.29
C LEU A 60 20.84 11.98 -20.94
N THR A 61 20.57 11.53 -22.19
CA THR A 61 21.40 10.54 -22.87
C THR A 61 22.78 11.06 -23.27
N GLY A 62 22.94 12.39 -23.35
CA GLY A 62 24.21 13.06 -23.62
C GLY A 62 25.11 13.25 -22.40
N LEU A 63 24.63 12.93 -21.19
CA LEU A 63 25.42 13.07 -19.97
C LEU A 63 26.47 11.95 -19.85
N LYS A 64 27.66 12.27 -19.33
CA LYS A 64 28.70 11.30 -19.03
C LYS A 64 28.26 10.33 -17.94
N ASP A 65 27.62 10.84 -16.91
CA ASP A 65 26.95 10.08 -15.86
C ASP A 65 25.51 10.56 -15.70
N PRO A 66 24.53 9.88 -16.30
CA PRO A 66 23.11 10.23 -16.18
C PRO A 66 22.54 10.07 -14.77
N LEU A 67 23.22 9.35 -13.88
CA LEU A 67 22.77 9.13 -12.49
C LEU A 67 23.34 10.16 -11.52
N ASP A 68 24.30 10.98 -11.96
CA ASP A 68 24.79 12.11 -11.16
C ASP A 68 23.66 13.12 -10.92
N PRO A 69 23.28 13.36 -9.65
CA PRO A 69 22.17 14.23 -9.28
C PRO A 69 22.29 15.66 -9.79
N GLU A 70 23.51 16.20 -9.84
CA GLU A 70 23.77 17.56 -10.34
C GLU A 70 23.76 17.61 -11.86
N ALA A 71 24.38 16.63 -12.52
CA ALA A 71 24.40 16.56 -13.98
C ALA A 71 23.00 16.34 -14.58
N ASN A 72 22.19 15.49 -13.96
CA ASN A 72 20.86 15.20 -14.47
C ASN A 72 19.78 16.21 -14.05
N ARG A 73 20.08 17.16 -13.15
CA ARG A 73 19.13 18.07 -12.53
C ARG A 73 18.23 18.76 -13.54
N ILE A 74 18.82 19.37 -14.58
CA ILE A 74 18.05 20.10 -15.61
C ILE A 74 17.07 19.18 -16.34
N ALA A 75 17.49 17.97 -16.73
CA ALA A 75 16.62 17.03 -17.41
C ALA A 75 15.57 16.45 -16.48
N ARG A 76 15.92 16.17 -15.22
CA ARG A 76 15.05 15.57 -14.21
C ARG A 76 13.96 16.52 -13.73
N GLU A 77 14.29 17.81 -13.54
CA GLU A 77 13.36 18.83 -13.04
C GLU A 77 12.52 19.47 -14.16
N ASP A 78 12.84 19.22 -15.43
CA ASP A 78 12.04 19.71 -16.55
C ASP A 78 10.66 18.98 -16.58
N PRO A 79 9.54 19.70 -16.35
CA PRO A 79 8.22 19.07 -16.29
C PRO A 79 7.81 18.41 -17.61
N ARG A 80 8.41 18.78 -18.75
CA ARG A 80 8.16 18.13 -20.04
C ARG A 80 8.62 16.69 -20.06
N TYR A 81 9.69 16.37 -19.32
CA TYR A 81 10.29 15.03 -19.33
C TYR A 81 9.79 14.13 -18.20
N ARG A 82 9.41 14.68 -17.06
CA ARG A 82 8.90 13.92 -15.89
C ARG A 82 9.73 12.68 -15.60
N LEU A 83 11.01 12.90 -15.31
CA LEU A 83 11.98 11.83 -15.11
C LEU A 83 12.19 11.49 -13.65
N HIS A 84 11.70 12.33 -12.73
CA HIS A 84 11.92 12.16 -11.30
C HIS A 84 11.49 10.76 -10.84
N ASP A 85 12.39 10.06 -10.16
CA ASP A 85 12.22 8.69 -9.65
C ASP A 85 12.00 7.61 -10.73
N LEU A 86 12.16 7.90 -12.01
CA LEU A 86 12.27 6.83 -13.01
C LEU A 86 13.68 6.23 -12.98
N SER A 87 13.79 4.92 -13.18
CA SER A 87 15.10 4.27 -13.34
C SER A 87 15.59 4.41 -14.78
N TYR A 88 16.86 4.74 -14.93
CA TYR A 88 17.50 4.89 -16.23
C TYR A 88 18.61 3.86 -16.40
N ARG A 89 18.54 3.05 -17.47
CA ARG A 89 19.57 2.07 -17.79
C ARG A 89 19.67 1.84 -19.30
N LYS A 90 20.91 1.88 -19.82
CA LYS A 90 21.22 1.60 -21.25
C LYS A 90 20.32 2.38 -22.22
N GLY A 91 20.09 3.67 -21.99
CA GLY A 91 19.28 4.51 -22.86
C GLY A 91 17.76 4.33 -22.73
N ARG A 92 17.29 3.54 -21.77
CA ARG A 92 15.86 3.23 -21.54
C ARG A 92 15.40 3.69 -20.18
N LEU A 93 14.14 4.09 -20.10
CA LEU A 93 13.45 4.49 -18.87
C LEU A 93 12.61 3.33 -18.34
N TYR A 94 12.67 3.08 -17.05
CA TYR A 94 11.93 2.03 -16.37
C TYR A 94 11.18 2.60 -15.16
N LEU A 95 10.09 1.95 -14.79
CA LEU A 95 9.45 2.15 -13.51
C LEU A 95 10.05 1.15 -12.52
N TYR A 96 10.65 1.62 -11.41
CA TYR A 96 11.28 0.73 -10.42
C TYR A 96 10.25 -0.10 -9.62
N PHE A 97 9.01 0.34 -9.57
CA PHE A 97 7.92 -0.47 -9.02
C PHE A 97 7.66 -1.73 -9.86
N GLY A 98 7.01 -2.70 -9.24
CA GLY A 98 6.62 -3.92 -9.91
C GLY A 98 5.52 -3.72 -10.95
N ALA A 99 5.38 -4.71 -11.85
CA ALA A 99 4.46 -4.63 -12.99
C ALA A 99 3.00 -5.01 -12.66
N ALA A 100 2.71 -5.53 -11.45
CA ALA A 100 1.37 -6.04 -11.14
C ALA A 100 0.24 -5.02 -11.38
N PRO A 101 0.33 -3.73 -10.98
CA PRO A 101 -0.70 -2.76 -11.31
C PRO A 101 -0.89 -2.58 -12.82
N ALA A 102 0.21 -2.49 -13.59
CA ALA A 102 0.13 -2.36 -15.04
C ALA A 102 -0.60 -3.56 -15.67
N VAL A 103 -0.22 -4.78 -15.29
CA VAL A 103 -0.76 -6.03 -15.86
C VAL A 103 -2.20 -6.31 -15.42
N LEU A 104 -2.54 -6.06 -14.14
CA LEU A 104 -3.81 -6.48 -13.56
C LEU A 104 -4.87 -5.36 -13.53
N VAL A 105 -4.48 -4.10 -13.75
CA VAL A 105 -5.41 -2.96 -13.70
C VAL A 105 -5.36 -2.15 -15.00
N PHE A 106 -4.20 -1.62 -15.39
CA PHE A 106 -4.11 -0.67 -16.50
C PHE A 106 -4.32 -1.34 -17.87
N ILE A 107 -3.69 -2.50 -18.12
CA ILE A 107 -3.89 -3.25 -19.37
C ILE A 107 -5.35 -3.72 -19.51
N PRO A 108 -5.97 -4.40 -18.53
CA PRO A 108 -7.37 -4.78 -18.60
C PRO A 108 -8.31 -3.58 -18.81
N TRP A 109 -8.06 -2.46 -18.12
CA TRP A 109 -8.84 -1.24 -18.35
C TRP A 109 -8.76 -0.77 -19.80
N HIS A 110 -7.55 -0.68 -20.35
CA HIS A 110 -7.34 -0.27 -21.74
C HIS A 110 -8.04 -1.20 -22.74
N LEU A 111 -7.89 -2.52 -22.55
CA LEU A 111 -8.51 -3.52 -23.43
C LEU A 111 -10.04 -3.50 -23.38
N LEU A 112 -10.63 -3.17 -22.22
CA LEU A 112 -12.09 -3.16 -22.03
C LEU A 112 -12.73 -1.84 -22.47
N THR A 113 -12.02 -0.71 -22.30
CA THR A 113 -12.61 0.63 -22.52
C THR A 113 -12.06 1.37 -23.73
N GLY A 114 -10.93 0.94 -24.28
CA GLY A 114 -10.14 1.66 -25.29
C GLY A 114 -9.43 2.91 -24.74
N GLY A 115 -9.70 3.30 -23.48
CA GLY A 115 -9.14 4.48 -22.83
C GLY A 115 -7.91 4.16 -21.96
N TRP A 116 -7.25 5.22 -21.47
CA TRP A 116 -6.11 5.13 -20.54
C TRP A 116 -6.56 5.56 -19.15
N LEU A 117 -6.34 4.71 -18.15
CA LEU A 117 -6.74 4.96 -16.77
C LEU A 117 -5.80 6.00 -16.13
N PRO A 118 -6.29 7.16 -15.64
CA PRO A 118 -5.43 8.08 -14.91
C PRO A 118 -4.99 7.45 -13.56
N HIS A 119 -3.82 7.86 -13.03
CA HIS A 119 -3.32 7.33 -11.76
C HIS A 119 -4.34 7.53 -10.62
N TRP A 120 -4.98 8.72 -10.53
CA TRP A 120 -6.01 8.97 -9.52
C TRP A 120 -7.19 8.01 -9.63
N GLY A 121 -7.62 7.70 -10.86
CA GLY A 121 -8.69 6.73 -11.10
C GLY A 121 -8.31 5.32 -10.65
N ALA A 122 -7.06 4.91 -10.89
CA ALA A 122 -6.53 3.63 -10.41
C ALA A 122 -6.47 3.57 -8.88
N VAL A 123 -5.97 4.63 -8.23
CA VAL A 123 -5.91 4.72 -6.76
C VAL A 123 -7.29 4.66 -6.14
N VAL A 124 -8.27 5.44 -6.66
CA VAL A 124 -9.66 5.43 -6.19
C VAL A 124 -10.29 4.04 -6.35
N LEU A 125 -10.13 3.42 -7.51
CA LEU A 125 -10.64 2.07 -7.79
C LEU A 125 -10.09 1.05 -6.79
N LEU A 126 -8.78 1.05 -6.58
CA LEU A 126 -8.09 0.10 -5.70
C LEU A 126 -8.42 0.35 -4.23
N CYS A 127 -8.48 1.60 -3.78
CA CYS A 127 -8.91 1.95 -2.42
C CYS A 127 -10.37 1.56 -2.17
N ALA A 128 -11.27 1.79 -3.12
CA ALA A 128 -12.67 1.39 -3.02
C ALA A 128 -12.82 -0.14 -2.98
N ALA A 129 -12.07 -0.89 -3.81
CA ALA A 129 -12.07 -2.35 -3.81
C ALA A 129 -11.49 -2.93 -2.50
N GLY A 130 -10.39 -2.36 -1.97
CA GLY A 130 -9.84 -2.75 -0.67
C GLY A 130 -10.79 -2.45 0.48
N LEU A 131 -11.46 -1.29 0.48
CA LEU A 131 -12.50 -0.96 1.44
C LEU A 131 -13.66 -1.97 1.36
N ALA A 132 -14.13 -2.31 0.16
CA ALA A 132 -15.19 -3.30 -0.02
C ALA A 132 -14.80 -4.66 0.57
N ALA A 133 -13.57 -5.13 0.36
CA ALA A 133 -13.05 -6.36 0.96
C ALA A 133 -13.05 -6.30 2.49
N ASN A 134 -12.59 -5.19 3.08
CA ASN A 134 -12.59 -4.98 4.53
C ASN A 134 -14.02 -4.88 5.10
N VAL A 135 -14.96 -4.23 4.40
CA VAL A 135 -16.37 -4.15 4.81
C VAL A 135 -17.02 -5.54 4.84
N VAL A 136 -16.78 -6.37 3.81
CA VAL A 136 -17.24 -7.75 3.76
C VAL A 136 -16.64 -8.58 4.90
N LEU A 137 -15.35 -8.39 5.19
CA LEU A 137 -14.65 -9.02 6.30
C LEU A 137 -15.28 -8.63 7.65
N VAL A 138 -15.38 -7.33 7.93
CA VAL A 138 -15.93 -6.81 9.20
C VAL A 138 -17.39 -7.22 9.38
N ARG A 139 -18.20 -7.18 8.31
CA ARG A 139 -19.59 -7.68 8.34
C ARG A 139 -19.63 -9.14 8.74
N SER A 140 -18.77 -9.99 8.18
CA SER A 140 -18.69 -11.41 8.50
C SER A 140 -18.23 -11.65 9.94
N VAL A 141 -17.22 -10.90 10.41
CA VAL A 141 -16.77 -10.97 11.81
C VAL A 141 -17.89 -10.53 12.76
N ARG A 142 -18.53 -9.40 12.47
CA ARG A 142 -19.63 -8.87 13.28
C ARG A 142 -20.77 -9.88 13.41
N SER A 143 -21.24 -10.48 12.30
CA SER A 143 -22.34 -11.44 12.34
C SER A 143 -22.01 -12.73 13.11
N ARG A 144 -20.73 -13.14 13.14
CA ARG A 144 -20.30 -14.35 13.82
C ARG A 144 -19.94 -14.13 15.29
N ILE A 145 -19.23 -13.06 15.59
CA ILE A 145 -18.63 -12.81 16.93
C ILE A 145 -19.49 -11.84 17.75
N PHE A 146 -20.10 -10.85 17.10
CA PHE A 146 -20.84 -9.76 17.73
C PHE A 146 -22.32 -9.67 17.22
N PRO A 147 -23.10 -10.76 17.26
CA PRO A 147 -24.43 -10.81 16.64
C PRO A 147 -25.43 -9.83 17.27
N LYS A 148 -25.18 -9.38 18.52
CA LYS A 148 -26.05 -8.44 19.25
C LYS A 148 -25.70 -6.97 18.98
N SER A 149 -24.64 -6.66 18.23
CA SER A 149 -24.26 -5.29 17.93
C SER A 149 -25.32 -4.61 17.04
N PRO A 150 -25.68 -3.33 17.30
CA PRO A 150 -26.69 -2.62 16.51
C PRO A 150 -26.31 -2.52 15.03
N GLY A 151 -27.29 -2.56 14.13
CA GLY A 151 -27.06 -2.55 12.68
C GLY A 151 -26.38 -1.30 12.16
N TRP A 152 -26.63 -0.14 12.77
CA TRP A 152 -26.00 1.13 12.38
C TRP A 152 -24.47 1.13 12.58
N VAL A 153 -23.95 0.31 13.50
CA VAL A 153 -22.50 0.21 13.79
C VAL A 153 -21.72 -0.18 12.52
N LEU A 154 -22.29 -1.02 11.64
CA LEU A 154 -21.62 -1.36 10.39
C LEU A 154 -21.36 -0.13 9.52
N GLY A 155 -22.30 0.83 9.47
CA GLY A 155 -22.09 2.10 8.76
C GLY A 155 -20.95 2.93 9.38
N ALA A 156 -20.90 3.02 10.71
CA ALA A 156 -19.82 3.71 11.41
C ALA A 156 -18.45 3.04 11.15
N LEU A 157 -18.40 1.69 11.09
CA LEU A 157 -17.17 0.95 10.76
C LEU A 157 -16.75 1.15 9.31
N VAL A 158 -17.68 1.31 8.38
CA VAL A 158 -17.38 1.68 6.98
C VAL A 158 -16.71 3.06 6.92
N LEU A 159 -17.25 4.04 7.66
CA LEU A 159 -16.61 5.37 7.74
C LEU A 159 -15.23 5.31 8.39
N LEU A 160 -15.06 4.56 9.49
CA LEU A 160 -13.77 4.35 10.13
C LEU A 160 -12.75 3.75 9.15
N LEU A 161 -13.10 2.64 8.50
CA LEU A 161 -12.22 1.95 7.56
C LEU A 161 -11.92 2.80 6.32
N GLY A 162 -12.88 3.59 5.86
CA GLY A 162 -12.73 4.41 4.67
C GLY A 162 -11.99 5.72 4.93
N LEU A 163 -12.35 6.44 5.98
CA LEU A 163 -11.81 7.78 6.25
C LEU A 163 -10.63 7.76 7.23
N GLY A 164 -10.62 6.83 8.19
CA GLY A 164 -9.55 6.70 9.18
C GLY A 164 -8.33 5.89 8.72
N SER A 165 -8.34 5.36 7.48
CA SER A 165 -7.27 4.51 6.95
C SER A 165 -6.20 5.25 6.14
N TYR A 166 -6.23 6.57 6.07
CA TYR A 166 -5.37 7.40 5.20
C TYR A 166 -5.65 7.25 3.68
N ALA A 167 -6.63 6.45 3.26
CA ALA A 167 -7.06 6.36 1.86
C ALA A 167 -7.45 7.71 1.23
N PRO A 168 -8.11 8.65 1.97
CA PRO A 168 -8.36 10.00 1.47
C PRO A 168 -7.09 10.76 1.08
N LEU A 169 -6.03 10.67 1.89
CA LEU A 169 -4.73 11.29 1.59
C LEU A 169 -4.08 10.68 0.35
N LEU A 170 -4.15 9.35 0.24
CA LEU A 170 -3.62 8.65 -0.93
C LEU A 170 -4.36 9.06 -2.20
N ALA A 171 -5.70 9.19 -2.14
CA ALA A 171 -6.51 9.65 -3.26
C ALA A 171 -6.20 11.11 -3.65
N ALA A 172 -6.02 12.00 -2.68
CA ALA A 172 -5.71 13.41 -2.90
C ALA A 172 -4.33 13.65 -3.56
N ARG A 173 -3.41 12.70 -3.42
CA ARG A 173 -2.03 12.78 -3.92
C ARG A 173 -1.72 11.78 -5.02
N ALA A 174 -2.74 11.19 -5.61
CA ALA A 174 -2.61 10.05 -6.50
C ALA A 174 -1.70 10.29 -7.70
N ASP A 175 -0.48 9.75 -7.65
CA ASP A 175 0.49 9.71 -8.73
C ASP A 175 1.09 8.29 -8.84
N MET A 176 2.19 8.13 -9.56
CA MET A 176 2.83 6.84 -9.81
C MET A 176 3.28 6.12 -8.53
N TRP A 177 3.56 6.86 -7.45
CA TRP A 177 3.97 6.29 -6.16
C TRP A 177 2.81 5.73 -5.35
N GLU A 178 1.62 6.32 -5.48
CA GLU A 178 0.41 5.92 -4.74
C GLU A 178 -0.27 4.69 -5.36
N VAL A 179 -0.13 4.48 -6.66
CA VAL A 179 -0.72 3.32 -7.36
C VAL A 179 -0.29 1.98 -6.76
N PRO A 180 1.02 1.67 -6.57
CA PRO A 180 1.43 0.39 -6.00
C PRO A 180 1.05 0.24 -4.53
N VAL A 181 0.94 1.33 -3.78
CA VAL A 181 0.49 1.34 -2.39
C VAL A 181 -1.00 1.01 -2.30
N ALA A 182 -1.84 1.63 -3.16
CA ALA A 182 -3.26 1.32 -3.25
C ALA A 182 -3.50 -0.13 -3.71
N PHE A 183 -2.68 -0.64 -4.63
CA PHE A 183 -2.73 -2.03 -5.07
C PHE A 183 -2.41 -2.99 -3.92
N ASN A 184 -1.37 -2.70 -3.13
CA ASN A 184 -1.03 -3.48 -1.94
C ASN A 184 -2.16 -3.48 -0.92
N TYR A 185 -2.77 -2.32 -0.65
CA TYR A 185 -3.92 -2.24 0.24
C TYR A 185 -5.06 -3.16 -0.21
N PHE A 186 -5.44 -3.12 -1.48
CA PHE A 186 -6.44 -4.01 -2.04
C PHE A 186 -6.05 -5.50 -1.88
N ALA A 187 -4.85 -5.87 -2.29
CA ALA A 187 -4.38 -7.25 -2.27
C ALA A 187 -4.25 -7.80 -0.84
N VAL A 188 -3.73 -7.00 0.11
CA VAL A 188 -3.65 -7.39 1.53
C VAL A 188 -5.05 -7.51 2.16
N SER A 189 -5.99 -6.62 1.82
CA SER A 189 -7.38 -6.72 2.27
C SER A 189 -8.03 -8.02 1.77
N MET A 190 -7.79 -8.38 0.51
CA MET A 190 -8.24 -9.67 -0.05
C MET A 190 -7.59 -10.86 0.65
N ALA A 191 -6.28 -10.77 0.95
CA ALA A 191 -5.57 -11.82 1.67
C ALA A 191 -6.14 -12.03 3.08
N LEU A 192 -6.44 -10.95 3.83
CA LEU A 192 -7.10 -11.02 5.13
C LEU A 192 -8.53 -11.59 5.04
N TRP A 193 -9.28 -11.25 3.99
CA TRP A 193 -10.57 -11.86 3.73
C TRP A 193 -10.46 -13.36 3.50
N PHE A 194 -9.54 -13.81 2.64
CA PHE A 194 -9.31 -15.24 2.41
C PHE A 194 -8.74 -15.95 3.65
N PHE A 195 -7.91 -15.25 4.44
CA PHE A 195 -7.46 -15.75 5.75
C PHE A 195 -8.65 -16.05 6.66
N TRP A 196 -9.59 -15.11 6.79
CA TRP A 196 -10.81 -15.30 7.56
C TRP A 196 -11.64 -16.48 7.06
N LYS A 197 -11.80 -16.60 5.74
CA LYS A 197 -12.49 -17.76 5.13
C LYS A 197 -11.79 -19.07 5.42
N ALA A 198 -10.46 -19.10 5.39
CA ALA A 198 -9.69 -20.31 5.67
C ALA A 198 -9.87 -20.80 7.13
N VAL A 199 -9.88 -19.86 8.11
CA VAL A 199 -10.07 -20.23 9.52
C VAL A 199 -11.50 -20.53 9.91
N THR A 200 -12.49 -20.02 9.16
CA THR A 200 -13.93 -20.23 9.44
C THR A 200 -14.58 -21.33 8.61
N GLN A 201 -13.93 -21.80 7.54
CA GLN A 201 -14.40 -22.86 6.64
C GLN A 201 -13.28 -23.89 6.43
N PRO A 202 -13.01 -24.75 7.42
CA PRO A 202 -11.85 -25.67 7.39
C PRO A 202 -11.93 -26.72 6.26
N GLU A 203 -13.12 -27.03 5.76
CA GLU A 203 -13.32 -27.91 4.61
C GLU A 203 -12.81 -27.33 3.30
N LYS A 204 -12.73 -26.00 3.18
CA LYS A 204 -12.22 -25.26 2.03
C LYS A 204 -10.89 -24.54 2.32
N ALA A 205 -10.26 -24.82 3.46
CA ALA A 205 -9.10 -24.09 3.94
C ALA A 205 -7.96 -24.04 2.90
N VAL A 206 -7.62 -25.18 2.27
CA VAL A 206 -6.56 -25.26 1.25
C VAL A 206 -6.79 -24.26 0.11
N ARG A 207 -8.02 -24.18 -0.39
CA ARG A 207 -8.39 -23.23 -1.46
C ARG A 207 -8.21 -21.78 -1.01
N TYR A 208 -8.65 -21.45 0.19
CA TYR A 208 -8.53 -20.07 0.69
C TYR A 208 -7.10 -19.70 1.06
N ILE A 209 -6.29 -20.66 1.52
CA ILE A 209 -4.84 -20.48 1.71
C ILE A 209 -4.17 -20.12 0.37
N ALA A 210 -4.51 -20.86 -0.71
CA ALA A 210 -3.99 -20.57 -2.04
C ALA A 210 -4.37 -19.15 -2.51
N PHE A 211 -5.63 -18.74 -2.33
CA PHE A 211 -6.06 -17.38 -2.70
C PHE A 211 -5.39 -16.29 -1.86
N ALA A 212 -5.18 -16.50 -0.56
CA ALA A 212 -4.43 -15.57 0.28
C ALA A 212 -2.97 -15.47 -0.18
N SER A 213 -2.34 -16.60 -0.50
CA SER A 213 -0.98 -16.64 -1.04
C SER A 213 -0.86 -15.96 -2.40
N CYS A 214 -1.83 -16.17 -3.32
CA CYS A 214 -1.89 -15.44 -4.60
C CYS A 214 -2.02 -13.93 -4.40
N ALA A 215 -2.86 -13.49 -3.44
CA ALA A 215 -3.04 -12.07 -3.15
C ALA A 215 -1.74 -11.43 -2.63
N PHE A 216 -1.02 -12.09 -1.72
CA PHE A 216 0.31 -11.64 -1.29
C PHE A 216 1.35 -11.69 -2.41
N GLY A 217 1.29 -12.69 -3.27
CA GLY A 217 2.16 -12.76 -4.45
C GLY A 217 1.93 -11.61 -5.42
N ALA A 218 0.67 -11.26 -5.70
CA ALA A 218 0.31 -10.11 -6.53
C ALA A 218 0.77 -8.79 -5.89
N ALA A 219 0.61 -8.64 -4.57
CA ALA A 219 1.10 -7.49 -3.83
C ALA A 219 2.64 -7.39 -3.91
N PHE A 220 3.36 -8.49 -3.75
CA PHE A 220 4.80 -8.54 -3.91
C PHE A 220 5.27 -8.13 -5.31
N LEU A 221 4.55 -8.56 -6.36
CA LEU A 221 4.77 -8.13 -7.76
C LEU A 221 4.43 -6.65 -8.01
N SER A 222 3.82 -5.96 -7.06
CA SER A 222 3.60 -4.51 -7.07
C SER A 222 4.70 -3.81 -6.29
N ARG A 223 4.96 -4.28 -5.04
CA ARG A 223 5.89 -3.65 -4.10
C ARG A 223 6.44 -4.68 -3.11
N PRO A 224 7.77 -4.90 -3.06
CA PRO A 224 8.38 -5.97 -2.26
C PRO A 224 8.17 -5.83 -0.75
N THR A 225 7.92 -4.63 -0.24
CA THR A 225 7.72 -4.34 1.18
C THR A 225 6.64 -5.20 1.83
N VAL A 226 5.64 -5.64 1.07
CA VAL A 226 4.52 -6.46 1.55
C VAL A 226 4.92 -7.90 1.94
N LEU A 227 6.12 -8.36 1.57
CA LEU A 227 6.56 -9.73 1.85
C LEU A 227 6.55 -10.06 3.35
N VAL A 228 6.86 -9.07 4.20
CA VAL A 228 6.81 -9.24 5.67
C VAL A 228 5.40 -9.58 6.16
N ASN A 229 4.36 -9.11 5.47
CA ASN A 229 2.97 -9.38 5.81
C ASN A 229 2.56 -10.82 5.47
N ALA A 230 3.18 -11.44 4.46
CA ALA A 230 2.85 -12.81 4.04
C ALA A 230 3.16 -13.86 5.11
N ALA A 231 3.95 -13.53 6.15
CA ALA A 231 4.21 -14.41 7.28
C ALA A 231 2.93 -14.87 8.00
N ILE A 232 1.80 -14.14 7.88
CA ILE A 232 0.51 -14.60 8.42
C ILE A 232 0.02 -15.93 7.81
N LEU A 233 0.50 -16.31 6.63
CA LEU A 233 0.18 -17.61 6.04
C LEU A 233 0.63 -18.77 6.94
N LEU A 234 1.69 -18.59 7.73
CA LEU A 234 2.16 -19.56 8.70
C LEU A 234 1.11 -19.82 9.81
N LEU A 235 0.32 -18.79 10.18
CA LEU A 235 -0.77 -18.94 11.13
C LEU A 235 -1.87 -19.88 10.61
N LEU A 236 -2.10 -19.91 9.28
CA LEU A 236 -3.06 -20.81 8.64
C LEU A 236 -2.60 -22.26 8.63
N LEU A 237 -1.29 -22.48 8.72
CA LEU A 237 -0.68 -23.81 8.78
C LEU A 237 -0.56 -24.35 10.22
N ALA A 238 -0.76 -23.50 11.25
CA ALA A 238 -0.62 -23.87 12.65
C ALA A 238 -1.65 -24.91 13.15
N PRO A 239 -2.95 -24.94 12.70
CA PRO A 239 -3.90 -25.95 13.15
C PRO A 239 -3.47 -27.36 12.76
N ARG A 240 -3.50 -28.34 13.72
CA ARG A 240 -3.06 -29.72 13.48
C ARG A 240 -3.72 -30.38 12.27
N GLY A 241 -5.02 -30.14 12.05
CA GLY A 241 -5.76 -30.66 10.90
C GLY A 241 -5.38 -30.10 9.54
N VAL A 242 -4.65 -28.98 9.50
CA VAL A 242 -4.14 -28.33 8.29
C VAL A 242 -2.65 -28.61 8.11
N ARG A 243 -1.88 -28.54 9.21
CA ARG A 243 -0.41 -28.71 9.21
C ARG A 243 0.05 -30.04 8.61
N GLY A 244 -0.70 -31.12 8.86
CA GLY A 244 -0.40 -32.44 8.32
C GLY A 244 -0.74 -32.65 6.85
N ARG A 245 -1.29 -31.62 6.16
CA ARG A 245 -1.68 -31.74 4.75
C ARG A 245 -0.62 -31.11 3.85
N PRO A 246 0.12 -31.89 3.01
CA PRO A 246 1.08 -31.32 2.07
C PRO A 246 0.46 -30.31 1.11
N SER A 247 -0.82 -30.50 0.73
CA SER A 247 -1.56 -29.58 -0.11
C SER A 247 -1.75 -28.18 0.51
N ALA A 248 -1.84 -28.08 1.84
CA ALA A 248 -1.95 -26.79 2.51
C ALA A 248 -0.61 -26.01 2.46
N TRP A 249 0.51 -26.71 2.63
CA TRP A 249 1.84 -26.13 2.46
C TRP A 249 2.08 -25.69 1.01
N ALA A 250 1.73 -26.55 0.04
CA ALA A 250 1.82 -26.20 -1.38
C ALA A 250 0.95 -24.97 -1.69
N ALA A 251 -0.27 -24.89 -1.16
CA ALA A 251 -1.17 -23.76 -1.34
C ALA A 251 -0.62 -22.46 -0.73
N ALA A 252 0.08 -22.54 0.40
CA ALA A 252 0.67 -21.36 1.04
C ALA A 252 1.95 -20.87 0.32
N VAL A 253 2.78 -21.80 -0.13
CA VAL A 253 4.13 -21.48 -0.63
C VAL A 253 4.16 -21.29 -2.14
N PHE A 254 3.53 -22.17 -2.91
CA PHE A 254 3.69 -22.19 -4.37
C PHE A 254 3.24 -20.90 -5.07
N PRO A 255 2.05 -20.32 -4.80
CA PRO A 255 1.65 -19.09 -5.48
C PRO A 255 2.57 -17.90 -5.17
N LEU A 256 2.98 -17.75 -3.90
CA LEU A 256 3.90 -16.70 -3.48
C LEU A 256 5.29 -16.90 -4.11
N ALA A 257 5.82 -18.12 -4.09
CA ALA A 257 7.11 -18.46 -4.69
C ALA A 257 7.10 -18.25 -6.21
N PHE A 258 6.02 -18.60 -6.89
CA PHE A 258 5.83 -18.34 -8.32
C PHE A 258 5.89 -16.83 -8.62
N CYS A 259 5.16 -16.01 -7.86
CA CYS A 259 5.22 -14.56 -8.00
C CYS A 259 6.61 -14.01 -7.67
N GLY A 260 7.29 -14.56 -6.66
CA GLY A 260 8.68 -14.22 -6.34
C GLY A 260 9.66 -14.52 -7.48
N ALA A 261 9.53 -15.71 -8.08
CA ALA A 261 10.33 -16.09 -9.25
C ALA A 261 10.03 -15.18 -10.46
N ALA A 262 8.76 -14.85 -10.70
CA ALA A 262 8.36 -13.93 -11.76
C ALA A 262 8.94 -12.52 -11.53
N ALA A 263 8.95 -12.01 -10.30
CA ALA A 263 9.60 -10.74 -9.95
C ALA A 263 11.09 -10.79 -10.17
N GLY A 264 11.76 -11.87 -9.73
CA GLY A 264 13.19 -12.07 -9.94
C GLY A 264 13.56 -12.11 -11.43
N LEU A 265 12.80 -12.84 -12.25
CA LEU A 265 12.98 -12.86 -13.69
C LEU A 265 12.77 -11.47 -14.32
N TYR A 266 11.71 -10.78 -13.94
CA TYR A 266 11.42 -9.42 -14.40
C TYR A 266 12.56 -8.45 -14.07
N ASN A 267 13.15 -8.57 -12.88
CA ASN A 267 14.29 -7.77 -12.44
C ASN A 267 15.57 -8.12 -13.22
N VAL A 268 15.89 -9.42 -13.40
CA VAL A 268 17.04 -9.85 -14.20
C VAL A 268 16.98 -9.29 -15.62
N LEU A 269 15.82 -9.36 -16.25
CA LEU A 269 15.64 -8.87 -17.64
C LEU A 269 15.78 -7.34 -17.74
N ARG A 270 15.41 -6.59 -16.69
CA ARG A 270 15.52 -5.12 -16.67
C ARG A 270 16.89 -4.64 -16.18
N PHE A 271 17.32 -5.17 -15.05
CA PHE A 271 18.44 -4.62 -14.27
C PHE A 271 19.62 -5.59 -14.12
N GLY A 272 19.46 -6.88 -14.49
CA GLY A 272 20.54 -7.86 -14.52
C GLY A 272 20.70 -8.68 -13.23
N GLY A 273 19.96 -8.34 -12.16
CA GLY A 273 19.98 -9.07 -10.89
C GLY A 273 18.55 -9.38 -10.40
N PRO A 274 18.28 -10.55 -9.79
CA PRO A 274 16.95 -10.92 -9.33
C PRO A 274 16.44 -10.04 -8.18
N PHE A 275 17.34 -9.44 -7.42
CA PHE A 275 17.05 -8.54 -6.27
C PHE A 275 17.36 -7.08 -6.57
N ASP A 276 17.67 -6.73 -7.81
CA ASP A 276 17.82 -5.36 -8.25
C ASP A 276 16.46 -4.87 -8.79
N PHE A 277 15.78 -4.05 -8.01
CA PHE A 277 14.48 -3.47 -8.38
C PHE A 277 14.63 -2.17 -9.18
N GLY A 278 15.87 -1.70 -9.38
CA GLY A 278 16.19 -0.50 -10.15
C GLY A 278 16.32 0.77 -9.31
N GLU A 279 16.30 0.67 -7.98
CA GLU A 279 16.45 1.84 -7.11
C GLU A 279 17.82 2.49 -7.29
N SER A 280 18.88 1.69 -7.43
CA SER A 280 20.24 2.19 -7.65
C SER A 280 20.41 2.96 -8.97
N SER A 281 19.47 2.80 -9.89
CA SER A 281 19.43 3.45 -11.20
C SER A 281 18.41 4.58 -11.29
N GLN A 282 17.87 5.06 -10.17
CA GLN A 282 16.87 6.14 -10.14
C GLN A 282 17.48 7.49 -10.47
N LEU A 283 16.72 8.28 -11.24
CA LEU A 283 16.97 9.69 -11.50
C LEU A 283 16.41 10.50 -10.33
N ALA A 284 17.20 10.62 -9.27
CA ALA A 284 16.82 11.30 -8.03
C ALA A 284 17.74 12.48 -7.72
N GLY A 285 17.37 13.28 -6.71
CA GLY A 285 18.19 14.40 -6.22
C GLY A 285 19.42 13.99 -5.41
N VAL A 286 19.61 12.68 -5.24
CA VAL A 286 20.74 12.06 -4.53
C VAL A 286 21.15 10.79 -5.26
N TYR A 287 22.39 10.33 -5.06
CA TYR A 287 22.78 9.00 -5.50
C TYR A 287 22.11 7.96 -4.62
N VAL A 288 21.01 7.36 -5.12
CA VAL A 288 20.23 6.36 -4.35
C VAL A 288 21.08 5.13 -3.99
N ALA A 289 22.03 4.76 -4.84
CA ALA A 289 22.98 3.68 -4.57
C ALA A 289 23.88 3.89 -3.34
N HIS A 290 24.04 5.13 -2.88
CA HIS A 290 24.84 5.48 -1.71
C HIS A 290 24.02 5.65 -0.43
N LEU A 291 22.68 5.53 -0.51
CA LEU A 291 21.82 5.68 0.65
C LEU A 291 21.83 4.44 1.53
N HIS A 292 21.91 4.64 2.82
CA HIS A 292 21.63 3.62 3.81
C HIS A 292 20.10 3.48 3.95
N MET A 293 19.49 2.65 3.09
CA MET A 293 18.03 2.52 3.00
C MET A 293 17.39 2.04 4.31
N PHE A 294 18.10 1.26 5.11
CA PHE A 294 17.64 0.73 6.40
C PHE A 294 18.72 0.89 7.46
N ASP A 295 18.38 1.59 8.56
CA ASP A 295 19.29 1.80 9.69
C ASP A 295 18.53 1.88 11.02
N GLY A 296 19.16 1.39 12.10
CA GLY A 296 18.59 1.43 13.44
C GLY A 296 18.46 2.85 14.01
N SER A 297 19.26 3.79 13.55
CA SER A 297 19.21 5.20 13.98
C SER A 297 17.91 5.91 13.59
N TYR A 298 17.23 5.45 12.55
CA TYR A 298 15.96 6.03 12.10
C TYR A 298 14.77 5.64 12.97
N VAL A 299 14.84 4.50 13.68
CA VAL A 299 13.68 3.84 14.31
C VAL A 299 12.91 4.75 15.23
N TRP A 300 13.57 5.40 16.17
CA TRP A 300 12.88 6.25 17.15
C TRP A 300 12.22 7.47 16.50
N THR A 301 12.93 8.12 15.60
CA THR A 301 12.43 9.27 14.85
C THR A 301 11.22 8.89 14.01
N ASN A 302 11.32 7.81 13.24
CA ASN A 302 10.24 7.37 12.36
C ASN A 302 9.01 6.90 13.16
N LEU A 303 9.18 6.15 14.25
CA LEU A 303 8.07 5.77 15.12
C LEU A 303 7.36 6.99 15.71
N ARG A 304 8.11 8.00 16.17
CA ARG A 304 7.53 9.24 16.67
C ARG A 304 6.73 9.96 15.58
N LEU A 305 7.30 10.12 14.39
CA LEU A 305 6.66 10.77 13.26
C LEU A 305 5.40 10.02 12.82
N TYR A 306 5.46 8.70 12.68
CA TYR A 306 4.34 7.90 12.21
C TYR A 306 3.20 7.73 13.20
N LEU A 307 3.48 7.75 14.51
CA LEU A 307 2.46 7.43 15.50
C LEU A 307 1.92 8.65 16.24
N VAL A 308 2.80 9.57 16.65
CA VAL A 308 2.43 10.61 17.63
C VAL A 308 2.78 12.04 17.24
N GLN A 309 3.39 12.26 16.06
CA GLN A 309 3.68 13.61 15.60
C GLN A 309 2.38 14.40 15.47
N GLY A 310 2.31 15.52 16.18
CA GLY A 310 1.15 16.43 16.11
C GLY A 310 1.05 17.15 14.76
N VAL A 311 -0.13 17.67 14.47
CA VAL A 311 -0.37 18.60 13.36
C VAL A 311 -0.29 20.04 13.87
N ASP A 312 0.06 20.97 13.01
CA ASP A 312 -0.01 22.40 13.32
C ASP A 312 -1.45 22.90 13.05
N TRP A 313 -2.11 23.40 14.08
CA TRP A 313 -3.47 23.95 13.97
C TRP A 313 -3.43 25.41 13.55
N SER A 314 -4.31 25.80 12.65
CA SER A 314 -4.50 27.20 12.24
C SER A 314 -5.98 27.53 12.07
N TRP A 315 -6.31 28.83 11.95
CA TRP A 315 -7.66 29.31 11.64
C TRP A 315 -7.96 29.31 10.14
N VAL A 316 -6.94 29.00 9.30
CA VAL A 316 -7.07 28.94 7.83
C VAL A 316 -7.34 27.50 7.42
N PHE A 317 -8.32 27.29 6.53
CA PHE A 317 -8.59 25.97 5.93
C PHE A 317 -7.29 25.40 5.30
N PRO A 318 -6.96 24.11 5.51
CA PRO A 318 -7.74 23.02 6.11
C PRO A 318 -7.67 22.92 7.64
N PHE A 319 -7.33 23.93 8.38
CA PHE A 319 -7.27 24.05 9.84
C PHE A 319 -6.19 23.22 10.53
N ALA A 320 -5.87 22.06 10.01
CA ALA A 320 -4.79 21.19 10.46
C ALA A 320 -3.77 21.09 9.32
N HIS A 321 -2.55 21.51 9.58
CA HIS A 321 -1.45 21.54 8.63
C HIS A 321 -0.36 20.56 9.08
N GLU A 322 0.44 20.14 8.14
CA GLU A 322 1.65 19.39 8.45
C GLU A 322 2.57 20.22 9.35
N PRO A 323 3.29 19.56 10.27
CA PRO A 323 4.34 20.25 11.03
C PRO A 323 5.34 20.87 10.07
N ALA A 324 5.68 22.13 10.30
CA ALA A 324 6.65 22.80 9.46
C ALA A 324 7.99 22.02 9.46
N PHE A 325 8.46 21.66 8.28
CA PHE A 325 9.65 20.80 8.08
C PHE A 325 10.86 21.31 8.87
N TRP A 326 11.12 22.62 8.85
CA TRP A 326 12.26 23.24 9.55
C TRP A 326 12.25 23.01 11.07
N ARG A 327 11.08 22.75 11.70
CA ARG A 327 11.00 22.42 13.12
C ARG A 327 11.50 21.00 13.43
N LEU A 328 11.48 20.14 12.42
CA LEU A 328 11.80 18.72 12.55
C LEU A 328 13.19 18.40 12.01
N GLU A 329 13.69 19.19 11.05
CA GLU A 329 14.93 18.94 10.32
C GLU A 329 16.15 18.80 11.26
N GLY A 330 16.29 19.69 12.25
CA GLY A 330 17.39 19.63 13.24
C GLY A 330 17.34 18.42 14.18
N SER A 331 16.26 17.62 14.15
CA SER A 331 16.10 16.40 14.95
C SER A 331 16.23 15.11 14.15
N LEU A 332 16.52 15.22 12.84
CA LEU A 332 16.65 14.05 11.98
C LEU A 332 18.04 13.40 12.15
N PRO A 333 18.10 12.06 12.13
CA PRO A 333 19.38 11.35 12.11
C PRO A 333 20.19 11.66 10.85
N VAL A 334 21.49 11.49 10.93
CA VAL A 334 22.40 11.61 9.78
C VAL A 334 21.95 10.62 8.70
N ASN A 335 21.96 11.05 7.45
CA ASN A 335 21.49 10.29 6.28
C ASN A 335 19.98 10.00 6.23
N HIS A 336 19.17 10.65 7.05
CA HIS A 336 17.72 10.56 6.90
C HIS A 336 17.28 11.34 5.66
N GLY A 337 16.55 10.68 4.76
CA GLY A 337 16.15 11.22 3.46
C GLY A 337 14.99 12.23 3.49
N GLY A 338 14.54 12.63 4.70
CA GLY A 338 13.53 13.66 4.88
C GLY A 338 12.14 13.16 5.25
N ILE A 339 11.24 14.12 5.40
CA ILE A 339 9.85 13.92 5.83
C ILE A 339 8.93 14.41 4.72
N GLU A 340 8.02 13.57 4.28
CA GLU A 340 7.04 13.90 3.25
C GLU A 340 5.62 13.71 3.79
N HIS A 341 4.94 14.82 4.08
CA HIS A 341 3.51 14.85 4.44
C HIS A 341 3.11 13.88 5.58
N VAL A 342 3.82 13.90 6.70
CA VAL A 342 3.58 12.97 7.81
C VAL A 342 2.94 13.67 9.00
N ALA A 343 1.84 13.08 9.49
CA ALA A 343 1.24 13.38 10.78
C ALA A 343 0.98 12.08 11.53
N GLY A 344 1.17 12.07 12.85
CA GLY A 344 1.07 10.86 13.66
C GLY A 344 -0.32 10.21 13.59
N ALA A 345 -0.37 8.93 13.24
CA ALA A 345 -1.62 8.22 13.00
C ALA A 345 -2.56 8.20 14.21
N LEU A 346 -2.01 8.08 15.41
CA LEU A 346 -2.78 8.03 16.67
C LEU A 346 -3.29 9.42 17.10
N VAL A 347 -2.71 10.49 16.56
CA VAL A 347 -3.14 11.88 16.79
C VAL A 347 -4.16 12.30 15.72
N SER A 348 -3.87 12.00 14.45
CA SER A 348 -4.72 12.38 13.32
C SER A 348 -6.00 11.57 13.22
N ALA A 349 -5.98 10.31 13.67
CA ALA A 349 -7.13 9.42 13.73
C ALA A 349 -7.26 8.76 15.10
N PRO A 350 -7.71 9.51 16.16
CA PRO A 350 -7.76 9.00 17.54
C PRO A 350 -8.60 7.74 17.72
N ILE A 351 -9.55 7.47 16.82
CA ILE A 351 -10.36 6.24 16.83
C ILE A 351 -9.49 4.96 16.72
N LEU A 352 -8.25 5.07 16.21
CA LEU A 352 -7.33 3.93 16.10
C LEU A 352 -6.92 3.38 17.49
N TRP A 353 -7.00 4.18 18.56
CA TRP A 353 -6.80 3.70 19.92
C TRP A 353 -7.78 2.60 20.33
N ALA A 354 -8.94 2.50 19.68
CA ALA A 354 -9.90 1.40 19.93
C ALA A 354 -9.29 0.01 19.67
N ALA A 355 -8.24 -0.09 18.87
CA ALA A 355 -7.49 -1.35 18.67
C ALA A 355 -7.00 -1.97 19.98
N LEU A 356 -6.70 -1.15 21.00
CA LEU A 356 -6.28 -1.62 22.33
C LEU A 356 -7.38 -2.37 23.07
N ALA A 357 -8.65 -2.23 22.71
CA ALA A 357 -9.75 -3.01 23.33
C ALA A 357 -9.70 -4.50 22.92
N VAL A 358 -9.11 -4.83 21.76
CA VAL A 358 -9.10 -6.21 21.24
C VAL A 358 -8.42 -7.22 22.17
N PRO A 359 -7.19 -6.99 22.69
CA PRO A 359 -6.56 -7.94 23.65
C PRO A 359 -7.38 -8.11 24.92
N PHE A 360 -7.99 -7.04 25.45
CA PHE A 360 -8.86 -7.13 26.63
C PHE A 360 -10.10 -7.96 26.35
N PHE A 361 -10.78 -7.73 25.20
CA PHE A 361 -11.90 -8.54 24.78
C PHE A 361 -11.54 -10.02 24.65
N ILE A 362 -10.42 -10.35 23.99
CA ILE A 362 -9.95 -11.71 23.84
C ILE A 362 -9.72 -12.36 25.20
N ARG A 363 -9.09 -11.66 26.13
CA ARG A 363 -8.79 -12.15 27.48
C ARG A 363 -10.06 -12.40 28.32
N LEU A 364 -11.01 -11.47 28.28
CA LEU A 364 -12.21 -11.50 29.11
C LEU A 364 -13.30 -12.40 28.55
N ARG A 365 -13.56 -12.35 27.24
CA ARG A 365 -14.67 -13.04 26.59
C ARG A 365 -14.29 -14.37 25.96
N ARG A 366 -13.00 -14.62 25.75
CA ARG A 366 -12.44 -15.84 25.13
C ARG A 366 -13.23 -16.23 23.85
N PRO A 367 -13.31 -15.34 22.85
CA PRO A 367 -14.07 -15.61 21.63
C PRO A 367 -13.51 -16.79 20.88
N ASP A 368 -14.21 -17.20 19.80
CA ASP A 368 -13.77 -18.24 18.87
C ASP A 368 -12.31 -18.01 18.43
N ARG A 369 -11.55 -19.10 18.37
CA ARG A 369 -10.14 -19.11 17.94
C ARG A 369 -9.93 -18.41 16.57
N SER A 370 -10.92 -18.47 15.68
CA SER A 370 -10.86 -17.78 14.39
C SER A 370 -10.70 -16.26 14.53
N PHE A 371 -11.40 -15.66 15.52
CA PHE A 371 -11.26 -14.24 15.83
C PHE A 371 -9.87 -13.89 16.38
N LEU A 372 -9.33 -14.73 17.27
CA LEU A 372 -7.95 -14.55 17.77
C LEU A 372 -6.95 -14.57 16.61
N LEU A 373 -7.03 -15.59 15.73
CA LEU A 373 -6.12 -15.72 14.60
C LEU A 373 -6.22 -14.54 13.64
N LEU A 374 -7.43 -14.06 13.34
CA LEU A 374 -7.62 -12.88 12.49
C LEU A 374 -7.08 -11.61 13.15
N SER A 375 -7.31 -11.43 14.44
CA SER A 375 -6.78 -10.27 15.19
C SER A 375 -5.25 -10.26 15.21
N VAL A 376 -4.63 -11.43 15.40
CA VAL A 376 -3.17 -11.58 15.30
C VAL A 376 -2.69 -11.30 13.87
N ALA A 377 -3.40 -11.76 12.85
CA ALA A 377 -3.04 -11.51 11.46
C ALA A 377 -3.12 -10.02 11.10
N ALA A 378 -4.21 -9.32 11.48
CA ALA A 378 -4.34 -7.88 11.26
C ALA A 378 -3.30 -7.08 12.04
N GLY A 379 -3.02 -7.49 13.29
CA GLY A 379 -1.96 -6.92 14.13
C GLY A 379 -0.57 -7.10 13.53
N TRP A 380 -0.29 -8.29 12.96
CA TRP A 380 0.98 -8.54 12.28
C TRP A 380 1.14 -7.66 11.04
N VAL A 381 0.12 -7.53 10.21
CA VAL A 381 0.14 -6.65 9.03
C VAL A 381 0.47 -5.21 9.44
N ALA A 382 -0.18 -4.69 10.48
CA ALA A 382 0.11 -3.35 10.98
C ALA A 382 1.52 -3.24 11.55
N LEU A 383 1.91 -4.16 12.44
CA LEU A 383 3.19 -4.10 13.15
C LEU A 383 4.38 -4.31 12.22
N SER A 384 4.32 -5.33 11.34
CA SER A 384 5.45 -5.66 10.46
C SER A 384 5.71 -4.55 9.43
N SER A 385 4.66 -3.93 8.88
CA SER A 385 4.81 -2.77 8.02
C SER A 385 5.34 -1.54 8.77
N LEU A 386 4.79 -1.25 9.97
CA LEU A 386 5.29 -0.16 10.81
C LEU A 386 6.78 -0.34 11.14
N LEU A 387 7.18 -1.54 11.55
CA LEU A 387 8.59 -1.84 11.86
C LEU A 387 9.48 -1.71 10.62
N LEU A 388 9.05 -2.24 9.48
CA LEU A 388 9.81 -2.09 8.23
C LEU A 388 10.11 -0.63 7.93
N PHE A 389 9.08 0.24 7.99
CA PHE A 389 9.25 1.66 7.71
C PHE A 389 9.85 2.45 8.87
N ALA A 390 9.85 1.91 10.09
CA ALA A 390 10.61 2.51 11.19
C ALA A 390 12.12 2.48 10.93
N PHE A 391 12.63 1.44 10.29
CA PHE A 391 14.04 1.33 9.89
C PHE A 391 14.37 2.04 8.58
N PHE A 392 13.37 2.52 7.82
CA PHE A 392 13.58 3.06 6.48
C PHE A 392 14.12 4.50 6.52
N PHE A 393 14.93 4.88 5.53
CA PHE A 393 15.71 6.13 5.49
C PHE A 393 14.89 7.42 5.43
N GLY A 394 13.59 7.35 5.17
CA GLY A 394 12.72 8.52 5.08
C GLY A 394 11.28 8.21 5.48
N THR A 395 10.51 9.23 5.77
CA THR A 395 9.11 9.10 6.18
C THR A 395 8.16 9.74 5.17
N SER A 396 7.04 9.06 4.90
CA SER A 396 5.98 9.55 4.02
C SER A 396 4.62 9.04 4.46
N SER A 397 3.57 9.82 4.19
CA SER A 397 2.17 9.39 4.39
C SER A 397 1.82 8.14 3.58
N ARG A 398 2.47 7.91 2.45
CA ARG A 398 2.37 6.67 1.66
C ARG A 398 2.75 5.45 2.47
N TYR A 399 3.81 5.55 3.28
CA TYR A 399 4.29 4.45 4.13
C TYR A 399 3.37 4.24 5.32
N GLN A 400 2.71 5.30 5.83
CA GLN A 400 1.67 5.16 6.84
C GLN A 400 0.49 4.33 6.31
N PHE A 401 0.15 4.46 5.04
CA PHE A 401 -0.91 3.66 4.43
C PHE A 401 -0.59 2.16 4.33
N GLU A 402 0.65 1.74 4.52
CA GLU A 402 1.01 0.31 4.57
C GLU A 402 0.63 -0.35 5.92
N PHE A 403 0.56 0.40 7.03
CA PHE A 403 0.26 -0.15 8.35
C PHE A 403 -1.08 0.35 8.95
N VAL A 404 -1.49 1.57 8.65
CA VAL A 404 -2.71 2.17 9.23
C VAL A 404 -3.98 1.38 8.88
N PRO A 405 -4.18 0.84 7.67
CA PRO A 405 -5.36 0.01 7.38
C PRO A 405 -5.47 -1.23 8.27
N GLY A 406 -4.36 -1.89 8.58
CA GLY A 406 -4.34 -3.02 9.52
C GLY A 406 -4.73 -2.60 10.94
N LEU A 407 -4.26 -1.43 11.38
CA LEU A 407 -4.62 -0.84 12.66
C LEU A 407 -6.10 -0.40 12.69
N ALA A 408 -6.62 0.18 11.60
CA ALA A 408 -8.03 0.55 11.45
C ALA A 408 -8.95 -0.68 11.49
N LEU A 409 -8.52 -1.81 10.91
CA LEU A 409 -9.24 -3.07 11.01
C LEU A 409 -9.30 -3.56 12.46
N LEU A 410 -8.19 -3.53 13.19
CA LEU A 410 -8.17 -3.84 14.63
C LEU A 410 -9.04 -2.88 15.43
N ALA A 411 -8.99 -1.57 15.15
CA ALA A 411 -9.83 -0.59 15.79
C ALA A 411 -11.32 -0.88 15.54
N SER A 412 -11.68 -1.34 14.34
CA SER A 412 -13.03 -1.78 14.02
C SER A 412 -13.47 -2.96 14.90
N PHE A 413 -12.58 -3.92 15.18
CA PHE A 413 -12.86 -5.01 16.13
C PHE A 413 -12.98 -4.51 17.56
N GLY A 414 -12.16 -3.53 17.95
CA GLY A 414 -12.22 -2.89 19.26
C GLY A 414 -13.51 -2.09 19.51
N VAL A 415 -14.05 -1.45 18.47
CA VAL A 415 -15.36 -0.75 18.55
C VAL A 415 -16.51 -1.75 18.70
N LEU A 416 -16.38 -2.97 18.20
CA LEU A 416 -17.36 -4.05 18.33
C LEU A 416 -17.27 -4.76 19.69
N ALA A 417 -16.11 -4.71 20.35
CA ALA A 417 -15.81 -5.42 21.59
C ALA A 417 -16.44 -4.77 22.83
#